data_b79ad2b69a515e910adb6af7cae0578c
#
_entry.id   b79ad2b69a515e910adb6af7cae0578c
#
_cell.length_a   1.000
_cell.length_b   1.000
_cell.length_c   1.000
_cell.angle_alpha   90.00
_cell.angle_beta   90.00
_cell.angle_gamma   90.00
#
_symmetry.space_group_name_H-M   'P 1'
#
loop_
_entity.id
_entity.type
_entity.pdbx_description
1 polymer ?
#
loop_
_entity_poly.entity_id
_entity_poly.type
_entity_poly.pdbx_seq_one_letter_code
_entity_poly.pdbx_strand_id
1 'polypeptide(L)'
;MNCLKLKRFSHHLQVSFTRLNNICRSWYKLYAPNSLKHRRNTDQIKLSDSSILAMLIWQAELGIESQRRFCRFFVGLSHSRFNRRARQLLPLIYLIRHTLNQEVDLSGKILIIDSFPVPVCQPVRNYRVKIFHDIADIGYKATKKVYYYGFKVHAIVSDDGYLLDYAVTKASVHDAKETVELMNNTHPTNHYLLGDEGYLGKDLAAKLKHMGYVLWTPYRKNMQGAKKHNNHQLMAVRRTIESDFALLSYYNAENNRARSLAGFQERLEVAVLAYNMAYCLERFN
;
A
#
# COMPACT_ATOMS: atom_id res chain seq x y z
N MET A 1 32.23 -9.19 -7.23
CA MET A 1 31.41 -7.98 -7.52
C MET A 1 30.08 -8.47 -8.11
N ASN A 2 29.16 -8.92 -7.27
CA ASN A 2 27.83 -9.33 -7.74
C ASN A 2 27.02 -8.05 -7.91
N CYS A 3 26.82 -7.69 -9.17
CA CYS A 3 25.85 -6.70 -9.58
C CYS A 3 24.50 -7.13 -8.97
N LEU A 4 24.00 -6.38 -7.99
CA LEU A 4 22.61 -6.44 -7.58
C LEU A 4 21.78 -6.23 -8.85
N LYS A 5 21.35 -7.32 -9.47
CA LYS A 5 20.33 -7.30 -10.49
C LYS A 5 19.09 -6.83 -9.74
N LEU A 6 18.91 -5.51 -9.68
CA LEU A 6 17.60 -4.93 -9.51
C LEU A 6 16.76 -5.46 -10.67
N LYS A 7 16.10 -6.59 -10.46
CA LYS A 7 15.00 -7.01 -11.30
C LYS A 7 13.97 -5.91 -11.13
N ARG A 8 14.06 -4.90 -11.99
CA ARG A 8 13.01 -3.91 -12.11
C ARG A 8 11.79 -4.70 -12.52
N PHE A 9 10.80 -4.75 -11.65
CA PHE A 9 9.47 -5.18 -11.99
C PHE A 9 9.09 -4.52 -13.31
N SER A 10 8.58 -5.30 -14.23
CA SER A 10 7.85 -4.69 -15.31
C SER A 10 6.70 -3.94 -14.65
N HIS A 11 6.62 -2.63 -14.89
CA HIS A 11 5.66 -1.75 -14.24
C HIS A 11 4.19 -2.10 -14.56
N HIS A 12 3.92 -3.28 -15.11
CA HIS A 12 2.61 -3.69 -15.58
C HIS A 12 2.40 -5.18 -15.29
N LEU A 13 1.21 -5.51 -14.84
CA LEU A 13 0.74 -6.88 -14.81
C LEU A 13 0.75 -7.44 -16.23
N GLN A 14 1.77 -8.22 -16.59
CA GLN A 14 1.87 -8.86 -17.91
C GLN A 14 0.90 -10.02 -18.05
N VAL A 15 -0.37 -9.78 -17.69
CA VAL A 15 -1.43 -10.77 -17.78
C VAL A 15 -2.61 -10.21 -18.54
N SER A 16 -3.22 -11.01 -19.39
CA SER A 16 -4.47 -10.60 -20.03
C SER A 16 -5.59 -10.44 -19.00
N PHE A 17 -6.57 -9.57 -19.28
CA PHE A 17 -7.75 -9.43 -18.42
C PHE A 17 -8.46 -10.78 -18.17
N THR A 18 -8.48 -11.68 -19.16
CA THR A 18 -9.04 -13.03 -19.00
C THR A 18 -8.29 -13.84 -17.94
N ARG A 19 -6.96 -13.84 -17.96
CA ARG A 19 -6.13 -14.51 -16.94
C ARG A 19 -6.36 -13.90 -15.57
N LEU A 20 -6.37 -12.56 -15.46
CA LEU A 20 -6.67 -11.85 -14.22
C LEU A 20 -8.05 -12.21 -13.66
N ASN A 21 -9.08 -12.23 -14.53
CA ASN A 21 -10.43 -12.59 -14.10
C ASN A 21 -10.52 -14.05 -13.63
N ASN A 22 -9.76 -14.96 -14.21
CA ASN A 22 -9.69 -16.35 -13.75
C ASN A 22 -9.00 -16.46 -12.38
N ILE A 23 -7.92 -15.72 -12.14
CA ILE A 23 -7.27 -15.62 -10.82
C ILE A 23 -8.26 -15.10 -9.79
N CYS A 24 -8.93 -14.00 -10.07
CA CYS A 24 -9.94 -13.42 -9.18
C CYS A 24 -11.13 -14.36 -8.93
N ARG A 25 -11.51 -15.18 -9.92
CA ARG A 25 -12.55 -16.20 -9.75
C ARG A 25 -12.09 -17.29 -8.78
N SER A 26 -10.84 -17.76 -8.87
CA SER A 26 -10.26 -18.72 -7.96
C SER A 26 -10.20 -18.16 -6.55
N TRP A 27 -9.70 -16.95 -6.36
CA TRP A 27 -9.67 -16.27 -5.07
C TRP A 27 -11.07 -16.09 -4.46
N TYR A 28 -12.05 -15.69 -5.28
CA TYR A 28 -13.42 -15.55 -4.81
C TYR A 28 -13.99 -16.89 -4.34
N LYS A 29 -13.74 -17.97 -5.06
CA LYS A 29 -14.18 -19.32 -4.68
C LYS A 29 -13.56 -19.76 -3.35
N LEU A 30 -12.27 -19.52 -3.17
CA LEU A 30 -11.52 -19.94 -1.98
C LEU A 30 -11.85 -19.05 -0.77
N TYR A 31 -11.78 -17.74 -0.91
CA TYR A 31 -11.71 -16.81 0.22
C TYR A 31 -12.98 -15.99 0.46
N ALA A 32 -13.93 -15.93 -0.49
CA ALA A 32 -15.11 -15.10 -0.27
C ALA A 32 -15.95 -15.60 0.91
N PRO A 33 -16.30 -14.72 1.86
CA PRO A 33 -17.14 -15.10 2.98
C PRO A 33 -18.56 -15.44 2.53
N ASN A 34 -19.25 -16.26 3.34
CA ASN A 34 -20.62 -16.69 3.03
C ASN A 34 -21.59 -15.52 2.85
N SER A 35 -21.39 -14.42 3.55
CA SER A 35 -22.18 -13.18 3.39
C SER A 35 -22.10 -12.57 1.99
N LEU A 36 -21.01 -12.78 1.27
CA LEU A 36 -20.86 -12.39 -0.12
C LEU A 36 -21.41 -13.44 -1.09
N LYS A 37 -21.22 -14.74 -0.80
CA LYS A 37 -21.66 -15.85 -1.66
C LYS A 37 -23.18 -16.00 -1.69
N HIS A 38 -23.86 -15.77 -0.57
CA HIS A 38 -25.30 -16.03 -0.37
C HIS A 38 -26.13 -14.74 -0.22
N ARG A 39 -25.81 -13.70 -0.97
CA ARG A 39 -26.62 -12.48 -1.02
C ARG A 39 -27.95 -12.71 -1.77
N ARG A 40 -28.96 -11.90 -1.45
CA ARG A 40 -30.19 -11.88 -2.23
C ARG A 40 -29.92 -11.50 -3.69
N ASN A 41 -30.59 -12.11 -4.64
CA ASN A 41 -30.53 -11.83 -6.08
C ASN A 41 -29.13 -11.99 -6.71
N THR A 42 -28.33 -12.94 -6.22
CA THR A 42 -27.03 -13.27 -6.83
C THR A 42 -27.15 -13.87 -8.21
N ASP A 43 -28.27 -14.48 -8.53
CA ASP A 43 -28.66 -15.04 -9.83
C ASP A 43 -28.96 -13.95 -10.88
N GLN A 44 -29.36 -12.75 -10.45
CA GLN A 44 -29.75 -11.64 -11.32
C GLN A 44 -28.59 -10.63 -11.58
N ILE A 45 -27.40 -10.88 -11.07
CA ILE A 45 -26.27 -9.96 -11.25
C ILE A 45 -25.68 -10.06 -12.65
N LYS A 46 -25.56 -8.92 -13.35
CA LYS A 46 -24.94 -8.84 -14.68
C LYS A 46 -23.44 -9.12 -14.70
N LEU A 47 -22.75 -8.80 -13.62
CA LEU A 47 -21.30 -9.03 -13.42
C LEU A 47 -21.09 -9.76 -12.11
N SER A 48 -20.27 -10.82 -12.09
CA SER A 48 -19.90 -11.51 -10.87
C SER A 48 -19.05 -10.61 -9.97
N ASP A 49 -18.95 -10.91 -8.67
CA ASP A 49 -18.08 -10.20 -7.76
C ASP A 49 -16.60 -10.42 -8.09
N SER A 50 -16.24 -11.62 -8.55
CA SER A 50 -14.90 -11.90 -9.05
C SER A 50 -14.53 -11.03 -10.25
N SER A 51 -15.48 -10.78 -11.16
CA SER A 51 -15.26 -9.87 -12.31
C SER A 51 -15.14 -8.41 -11.84
N ILE A 52 -15.87 -7.99 -10.80
CA ILE A 52 -15.68 -6.65 -10.23
C ILE A 52 -14.31 -6.53 -9.58
N LEU A 53 -13.86 -7.55 -8.83
CA LEU A 53 -12.51 -7.59 -8.26
C LEU A 53 -11.44 -7.46 -9.35
N ALA A 54 -11.57 -8.25 -10.43
CA ALA A 54 -10.66 -8.17 -11.58
C ALA A 54 -10.65 -6.78 -12.23
N MET A 55 -11.81 -6.14 -12.36
CA MET A 55 -11.93 -4.80 -12.92
C MET A 55 -11.32 -3.72 -12.00
N LEU A 56 -11.40 -3.89 -10.68
CA LEU A 56 -10.75 -2.97 -9.73
C LEU A 56 -9.23 -3.03 -9.87
N ILE A 57 -8.66 -4.24 -9.89
CA ILE A 57 -7.22 -4.44 -10.10
C ILE A 57 -6.80 -3.93 -11.47
N TRP A 58 -7.61 -4.19 -12.51
CA TRP A 58 -7.36 -3.71 -13.87
C TRP A 58 -7.41 -2.18 -13.97
N GLN A 59 -8.32 -1.53 -13.23
CA GLN A 59 -8.37 -0.07 -13.14
C GLN A 59 -7.09 0.50 -12.52
N ALA A 60 -6.58 -0.12 -11.45
CA ALA A 60 -5.33 0.28 -10.81
C ALA A 60 -4.15 0.08 -11.77
N GLU A 61 -4.07 -1.07 -12.44
CA GLU A 61 -3.05 -1.39 -13.44
C GLU A 61 -3.01 -0.40 -14.60
N LEU A 62 -4.16 0.05 -15.06
CA LEU A 62 -4.25 1.06 -16.13
C LEU A 62 -3.96 2.49 -15.64
N GLY A 63 -3.67 2.69 -14.36
CA GLY A 63 -3.44 4.01 -13.79
C GLY A 63 -4.65 4.95 -13.87
N ILE A 64 -5.87 4.42 -14.05
CA ILE A 64 -7.07 5.25 -14.22
C ILE A 64 -7.60 5.70 -12.86
N GLU A 65 -7.26 6.90 -12.43
CA GLU A 65 -7.66 7.47 -11.14
C GLU A 65 -9.20 7.59 -10.97
N SER A 66 -9.91 7.91 -12.04
CA SER A 66 -11.35 8.15 -11.99
C SER A 66 -12.15 6.87 -12.23
N GLN A 67 -12.68 6.27 -11.16
CA GLN A 67 -13.58 5.11 -11.26
C GLN A 67 -14.80 5.40 -12.14
N ARG A 68 -15.33 6.64 -12.12
CA ARG A 68 -16.44 7.03 -13.00
C ARG A 68 -16.04 7.00 -14.48
N ARG A 69 -14.81 7.44 -14.81
CA ARG A 69 -14.27 7.37 -16.16
C ARG A 69 -14.04 5.91 -16.57
N PHE A 70 -13.44 5.10 -15.70
CA PHE A 70 -13.25 3.68 -15.93
C PHE A 70 -14.56 2.95 -16.22
N CYS A 71 -15.60 3.16 -15.38
CA CYS A 71 -16.90 2.54 -15.58
C CYS A 71 -17.54 2.90 -16.94
N ARG A 72 -17.34 4.13 -17.42
CA ARG A 72 -17.91 4.56 -18.72
C ARG A 72 -17.38 3.76 -19.89
N PHE A 73 -16.12 3.35 -19.85
CA PHE A 73 -15.46 2.71 -20.98
C PHE A 73 -15.36 1.18 -20.84
N PHE A 74 -15.27 0.68 -19.64
CA PHE A 74 -14.91 -0.72 -19.41
C PHE A 74 -15.97 -1.54 -18.66
N VAL A 75 -16.96 -0.90 -18.04
CA VAL A 75 -17.89 -1.59 -17.14
C VAL A 75 -19.33 -1.49 -17.66
N GLY A 76 -19.97 -2.63 -17.83
CA GLY A 76 -21.40 -2.72 -18.22
C GLY A 76 -22.39 -2.39 -17.09
N LEU A 77 -21.96 -1.68 -16.04
CA LEU A 77 -22.78 -1.25 -14.90
C LEU A 77 -22.70 0.27 -14.72
N SER A 78 -23.75 0.84 -14.11
CA SER A 78 -23.65 2.23 -13.65
C SER A 78 -22.56 2.37 -12.59
N HIS A 79 -21.87 3.52 -12.58
CA HIS A 79 -20.83 3.84 -11.60
C HIS A 79 -21.32 3.63 -10.14
N SER A 80 -22.54 4.03 -9.81
CA SER A 80 -23.08 3.87 -8.47
C SER A 80 -23.21 2.41 -8.04
N ARG A 81 -23.65 1.52 -8.94
CA ARG A 81 -23.72 0.07 -8.69
C ARG A 81 -22.33 -0.54 -8.56
N PHE A 82 -21.42 -0.19 -9.45
CA PHE A 82 -20.04 -0.65 -9.41
C PHE A 82 -19.36 -0.24 -8.10
N ASN A 83 -19.39 1.05 -7.75
CA ASN A 83 -18.79 1.59 -6.53
C ASN A 83 -19.36 0.97 -5.24
N ARG A 84 -20.68 0.74 -5.17
CA ARG A 84 -21.29 0.07 -4.03
C ARG A 84 -20.79 -1.36 -3.86
N ARG A 85 -20.70 -2.11 -4.96
CA ARG A 85 -20.21 -3.50 -4.94
C ARG A 85 -18.71 -3.57 -4.67
N ALA A 86 -17.91 -2.66 -5.21
CA ALA A 86 -16.49 -2.53 -4.92
C ALA A 86 -16.23 -2.42 -3.42
N ARG A 87 -16.95 -1.51 -2.74
CA ARG A 87 -16.83 -1.36 -1.28
C ARG A 87 -17.26 -2.61 -0.49
N GLN A 88 -18.22 -3.37 -0.98
CA GLN A 88 -18.62 -4.64 -0.36
C GLN A 88 -17.53 -5.72 -0.47
N LEU A 89 -16.62 -5.60 -1.43
CA LEU A 89 -15.50 -6.54 -1.61
C LEU A 89 -14.28 -6.21 -0.74
N LEU A 90 -14.26 -5.07 -0.04
CA LEU A 90 -13.12 -4.67 0.80
C LEU A 90 -12.66 -5.78 1.78
N PRO A 91 -13.53 -6.46 2.54
CA PRO A 91 -13.10 -7.55 3.42
C PRO A 91 -12.45 -8.72 2.68
N LEU A 92 -12.92 -9.02 1.48
CA LEU A 92 -12.33 -10.07 0.64
C LEU A 92 -10.96 -9.64 0.11
N ILE A 93 -10.81 -8.39 -0.36
CA ILE A 93 -9.54 -7.86 -0.88
C ILE A 93 -8.49 -7.89 0.22
N TYR A 94 -8.86 -7.45 1.42
CA TYR A 94 -8.01 -7.50 2.61
C TYR A 94 -7.57 -8.93 2.94
N LEU A 95 -8.51 -9.88 2.95
CA LEU A 95 -8.20 -11.28 3.21
C LEU A 95 -7.25 -11.88 2.17
N ILE A 96 -7.46 -11.57 0.88
CA ILE A 96 -6.58 -12.03 -0.20
C ILE A 96 -5.16 -11.50 0.03
N ARG A 97 -5.00 -10.19 0.29
CA ARG A 97 -3.69 -9.58 0.54
C ARG A 97 -2.98 -10.24 1.74
N HIS A 98 -3.69 -10.43 2.85
CA HIS A 98 -3.12 -11.09 4.03
C HIS A 98 -2.73 -12.55 3.76
N THR A 99 -3.51 -13.27 2.97
CA THR A 99 -3.16 -14.65 2.58
C THR A 99 -1.90 -14.66 1.71
N LEU A 100 -1.78 -13.74 0.76
CA LEU A 100 -0.57 -13.62 -0.05
C LEU A 100 0.66 -13.29 0.81
N ASN A 101 0.53 -12.47 1.84
CA ASN A 101 1.62 -12.17 2.76
C ASN A 101 2.15 -13.42 3.48
N GLN A 102 1.27 -14.39 3.79
CA GLN A 102 1.68 -15.63 4.46
C GLN A 102 2.48 -16.57 3.54
N GLU A 103 2.36 -16.41 2.23
CA GLU A 103 3.07 -17.21 1.23
C GLU A 103 4.43 -16.61 0.85
N VAL A 104 4.73 -15.39 1.29
CA VAL A 104 6.00 -14.71 0.98
C VAL A 104 7.08 -15.15 1.95
N ASP A 105 8.17 -15.69 1.40
CA ASP A 105 9.37 -15.99 2.18
C ASP A 105 10.15 -14.69 2.48
N LEU A 106 10.19 -14.34 3.76
CA LEU A 106 10.92 -13.18 4.27
C LEU A 106 12.27 -13.55 4.89
N SER A 107 12.68 -14.82 4.83
CA SER A 107 13.94 -15.27 5.41
C SER A 107 15.12 -14.51 4.83
N GLY A 108 15.93 -13.89 5.70
CA GLY A 108 17.10 -13.10 5.31
C GLY A 108 16.79 -11.78 4.62
N LYS A 109 15.52 -11.35 4.57
CA LYS A 109 15.13 -10.06 3.99
C LYS A 109 15.37 -8.91 4.97
N ILE A 110 15.70 -7.76 4.43
CA ILE A 110 15.74 -6.50 5.16
C ILE A 110 14.40 -5.80 4.95
N LEU A 111 13.79 -5.34 6.05
CA LEU A 111 12.56 -4.58 5.99
C LEU A 111 12.87 -3.08 5.95
N ILE A 112 12.08 -2.32 5.22
CA ILE A 112 12.20 -0.88 5.10
C ILE A 112 10.87 -0.26 5.50
N ILE A 113 10.90 0.72 6.39
CA ILE A 113 9.73 1.48 6.79
C ILE A 113 9.87 2.93 6.35
N ASP A 114 8.83 3.45 5.73
CA ASP A 114 8.74 4.86 5.38
C ASP A 114 7.26 5.25 5.22
N SER A 115 6.98 6.52 5.00
CA SER A 115 5.63 7.04 4.84
C SER A 115 5.49 7.90 3.59
N PHE A 116 4.30 7.88 3.00
CA PHE A 116 3.96 8.77 1.90
C PHE A 116 2.63 9.51 2.13
N PRO A 117 2.50 10.75 1.64
CA PRO A 117 1.31 11.55 1.78
C PRO A 117 0.21 11.10 0.81
N VAL A 118 -1.04 11.14 1.27
CA VAL A 118 -2.22 10.97 0.42
C VAL A 118 -3.12 12.21 0.55
N PRO A 119 -2.88 13.24 -0.27
CA PRO A 119 -3.69 14.45 -0.27
C PRO A 119 -5.12 14.16 -0.75
N VAL A 120 -6.12 14.68 -0.05
CA VAL A 120 -7.53 14.52 -0.46
C VAL A 120 -8.10 15.72 -1.21
N CYS A 121 -7.34 16.80 -1.26
CA CYS A 121 -7.69 17.99 -2.05
C CYS A 121 -6.43 18.73 -2.52
N GLN A 122 -6.63 19.70 -3.42
CA GLN A 122 -5.55 20.61 -3.82
C GLN A 122 -5.14 21.54 -2.66
N PRO A 123 -3.86 21.92 -2.52
CA PRO A 123 -3.35 22.73 -1.41
C PRO A 123 -4.13 24.03 -1.16
N VAL A 124 -4.60 24.68 -2.19
CA VAL A 124 -5.43 25.91 -2.12
C VAL A 124 -6.74 25.70 -1.34
N ARG A 125 -7.18 24.47 -1.17
CA ARG A 125 -8.42 24.10 -0.47
C ARG A 125 -8.20 23.56 0.92
N ASN A 126 -6.98 23.41 1.41
CA ASN A 126 -6.63 22.75 2.67
C ASN A 126 -7.50 23.22 3.86
N TYR A 127 -7.76 24.52 3.95
CA TYR A 127 -8.50 25.12 5.08
C TYR A 127 -10.02 25.22 4.87
N ARG A 128 -10.53 24.81 3.70
CA ARG A 128 -11.96 24.93 3.34
C ARG A 128 -12.63 23.59 3.09
N VAL A 129 -11.86 22.51 3.06
CA VAL A 129 -12.37 21.18 2.74
C VAL A 129 -13.07 20.59 3.96
N LYS A 130 -14.27 20.02 3.74
CA LYS A 130 -15.07 19.38 4.80
C LYS A 130 -15.02 17.85 4.72
N ILE A 131 -14.43 17.30 3.66
CA ILE A 131 -14.34 15.84 3.49
C ILE A 131 -13.34 15.27 4.49
N PHE A 132 -13.69 14.19 5.17
CA PHE A 132 -12.88 13.54 6.20
C PHE A 132 -12.52 14.44 7.40
N HIS A 133 -13.39 15.39 7.74
CA HIS A 133 -13.13 16.47 8.72
C HIS A 133 -12.53 15.97 10.05
N ASP A 134 -13.02 14.84 10.58
CA ASP A 134 -12.59 14.33 11.90
C ASP A 134 -11.43 13.34 11.84
N ILE A 135 -11.15 12.80 10.65
CA ILE A 135 -10.20 11.69 10.47
C ILE A 135 -9.00 12.04 9.59
N ALA A 136 -8.98 13.22 8.98
CA ALA A 136 -7.85 13.76 8.21
C ALA A 136 -7.47 15.15 8.78
N ASP A 137 -6.24 15.57 8.53
CA ASP A 137 -5.74 16.88 8.93
C ASP A 137 -4.65 17.41 7.99
N ILE A 138 -3.96 18.49 8.40
CA ILE A 138 -2.91 19.13 7.62
C ILE A 138 -1.55 18.58 8.05
N GLY A 139 -0.83 17.99 7.08
CA GLY A 139 0.56 17.60 7.20
C GLY A 139 1.48 18.42 6.29
N TYR A 140 2.77 18.20 6.43
CA TYR A 140 3.80 18.86 5.63
C TYR A 140 4.61 17.85 4.84
N LYS A 141 4.68 18.04 3.51
CA LYS A 141 5.54 17.24 2.63
C LYS A 141 6.87 17.97 2.45
N ALA A 142 7.90 17.54 3.17
CA ALA A 142 9.22 18.18 3.18
C ALA A 142 9.88 18.22 1.80
N THR A 143 9.79 17.15 1.02
CA THR A 143 10.36 17.02 -0.32
C THR A 143 9.84 18.08 -1.29
N LYS A 144 8.55 18.44 -1.21
CA LYS A 144 7.91 19.45 -2.06
C LYS A 144 7.73 20.79 -1.36
N LYS A 145 8.10 20.90 -0.07
CA LYS A 145 7.92 22.10 0.78
C LYS A 145 6.48 22.63 0.76
N VAL A 146 5.50 21.72 0.82
CA VAL A 146 4.08 22.07 0.71
C VAL A 146 3.25 21.44 1.82
N TYR A 147 2.29 22.22 2.37
CA TYR A 147 1.27 21.70 3.27
C TYR A 147 0.15 21.05 2.45
N TYR A 148 -0.34 19.91 2.93
CA TYR A 148 -1.47 19.20 2.32
C TYR A 148 -2.47 18.76 3.39
N TYR A 149 -3.73 18.71 3.02
CA TYR A 149 -4.79 18.15 3.86
C TYR A 149 -5.08 16.72 3.38
N GLY A 150 -5.04 15.76 4.29
CA GLY A 150 -5.29 14.37 3.95
C GLY A 150 -4.80 13.37 4.98
N PHE A 151 -4.30 12.26 4.46
CA PHE A 151 -3.78 11.14 5.21
C PHE A 151 -2.29 10.95 4.95
N LYS A 152 -1.65 10.22 5.85
CA LYS A 152 -0.31 9.68 5.68
C LYS A 152 -0.42 8.16 5.72
N VAL A 153 0.23 7.48 4.78
CA VAL A 153 0.32 6.03 4.75
C VAL A 153 1.73 5.65 5.15
N HIS A 154 1.84 4.89 6.23
CA HIS A 154 3.09 4.27 6.68
C HIS A 154 3.12 2.87 6.11
N ALA A 155 4.21 2.48 5.47
CA ALA A 155 4.30 1.18 4.82
C ALA A 155 5.59 0.46 5.19
N ILE A 156 5.52 -0.87 5.25
CA ILE A 156 6.65 -1.76 5.41
C ILE A 156 6.83 -2.52 4.11
N VAL A 157 8.02 -2.43 3.55
CA VAL A 157 8.40 -3.07 2.28
C VAL A 157 9.64 -3.91 2.53
N SER A 158 9.76 -5.07 1.89
CA SER A 158 10.99 -5.84 1.88
C SER A 158 12.02 -5.23 0.92
N ASP A 159 13.30 -5.53 1.09
CA ASP A 159 14.39 -5.02 0.25
C ASP A 159 14.30 -5.43 -1.22
N ASP A 160 13.46 -6.40 -1.53
CA ASP A 160 13.12 -6.80 -2.90
C ASP A 160 11.78 -6.24 -3.39
N GLY A 161 11.16 -5.33 -2.63
CA GLY A 161 10.03 -4.51 -3.07
C GLY A 161 8.64 -5.10 -2.79
N TYR A 162 8.50 -6.11 -1.92
CA TYR A 162 7.17 -6.59 -1.52
C TYR A 162 6.59 -5.75 -0.38
N LEU A 163 5.39 -5.20 -0.53
CA LEU A 163 4.71 -4.46 0.52
C LEU A 163 3.99 -5.42 1.49
N LEU A 164 4.54 -5.53 2.70
CA LEU A 164 4.01 -6.44 3.72
C LEU A 164 2.75 -5.91 4.38
N ASP A 165 2.84 -4.68 4.89
CA ASP A 165 1.69 -4.06 5.57
C ASP A 165 1.76 -2.55 5.51
N TYR A 166 0.64 -1.90 5.83
CA TYR A 166 0.55 -0.45 5.90
C TYR A 166 -0.47 0.01 6.95
N ALA A 167 -0.26 1.20 7.48
CA ALA A 167 -1.20 1.90 8.34
C ALA A 167 -1.54 3.27 7.75
N VAL A 168 -2.77 3.72 7.99
CA VAL A 168 -3.25 5.03 7.55
C VAL A 168 -3.50 5.92 8.75
N THR A 169 -2.83 7.05 8.80
CA THR A 169 -2.98 8.04 9.88
C THR A 169 -3.40 9.40 9.35
N LYS A 170 -3.75 10.32 10.25
CA LYS A 170 -3.83 11.74 9.91
C LYS A 170 -2.49 12.24 9.40
N ALA A 171 -2.50 13.20 8.49
CA ALA A 171 -1.28 13.70 7.86
C ALA A 171 -0.25 14.30 8.83
N SER A 172 -0.68 14.81 9.99
CA SER A 172 0.18 15.39 11.02
C SER A 172 0.89 14.37 11.92
N VAL A 173 0.47 13.10 11.91
CA VAL A 173 1.03 12.06 12.79
C VAL A 173 2.51 11.84 12.47
N HIS A 174 3.34 11.83 13.50
CA HIS A 174 4.78 11.59 13.37
C HIS A 174 5.06 10.12 13.03
N ASP A 175 6.00 9.88 12.11
CA ASP A 175 6.25 8.56 11.55
C ASP A 175 6.61 7.49 12.61
N ALA A 176 7.44 7.83 13.58
CA ALA A 176 7.84 6.92 14.64
C ALA A 176 6.69 6.44 15.55
N LYS A 177 5.58 7.21 15.64
CA LYS A 177 4.47 6.89 16.56
C LYS A 177 3.70 5.65 16.10
N GLU A 178 3.49 5.51 14.81
CA GLU A 178 2.70 4.42 14.23
C GLU A 178 3.51 3.13 14.03
N THR A 179 4.83 3.23 14.06
CA THR A 179 5.74 2.11 13.75
C THR A 179 5.49 0.89 14.63
N VAL A 180 5.34 1.07 15.93
CA VAL A 180 5.19 -0.05 16.87
C VAL A 180 3.89 -0.83 16.61
N GLU A 181 2.79 -0.12 16.36
CA GLU A 181 1.50 -0.73 16.07
C GLU A 181 1.54 -1.48 14.73
N LEU A 182 2.11 -0.86 13.71
CA LEU A 182 2.27 -1.48 12.40
C LEU A 182 3.15 -2.74 12.47
N MET A 183 4.26 -2.70 13.23
CA MET A 183 5.16 -3.84 13.39
C MET A 183 4.54 -4.99 14.21
N ASN A 184 3.59 -4.72 15.12
CA ASN A 184 2.87 -5.76 15.84
C ASN A 184 2.04 -6.67 14.90
N ASN A 185 1.57 -6.14 13.80
CA ASN A 185 0.77 -6.86 12.80
C ASN A 185 1.65 -7.61 11.79
N THR A 186 2.91 -7.26 11.72
CA THR A 186 3.89 -7.84 10.81
C THR A 186 4.70 -8.88 11.58
N HIS A 187 4.57 -10.16 11.30
CA HIS A 187 5.12 -11.27 12.09
C HIS A 187 6.50 -11.84 11.69
N PRO A 188 7.43 -11.12 11.07
CA PRO A 188 8.76 -11.66 10.90
C PRO A 188 9.57 -11.51 12.20
N THR A 189 10.35 -12.51 12.55
CA THR A 189 11.29 -12.48 13.67
C THR A 189 12.72 -12.27 13.17
N ASN A 190 13.54 -11.52 13.93
CA ASN A 190 14.97 -11.33 13.67
C ASN A 190 15.31 -10.62 12.34
N HIS A 191 14.59 -9.54 12.00
CA HIS A 191 14.86 -8.76 10.81
C HIS A 191 15.48 -7.39 11.14
N TYR A 192 16.34 -6.92 10.22
CA TYR A 192 16.68 -5.51 10.16
C TYR A 192 15.48 -4.71 9.65
N LEU A 193 15.20 -3.60 10.36
CA LEU A 193 14.23 -2.60 9.93
C LEU A 193 14.97 -1.30 9.63
N LEU A 194 14.97 -0.87 8.38
CA LEU A 194 15.59 0.39 7.96
C LEU A 194 14.54 1.50 7.92
N GLY A 195 14.79 2.60 8.63
CA GLY A 195 13.99 3.82 8.56
C GLY A 195 14.81 5.02 8.13
N ASP A 196 14.16 6.15 7.87
CA ASP A 196 14.83 7.43 7.66
C ASP A 196 15.19 8.11 9.02
N GLU A 197 15.72 9.33 8.95
CA GLU A 197 16.07 10.12 10.16
C GLU A 197 14.85 10.45 11.05
N GLY A 198 13.63 10.34 10.55
CA GLY A 198 12.39 10.56 11.27
C GLY A 198 12.06 9.43 12.26
N TYR A 199 12.63 8.24 12.05
CA TYR A 199 12.49 7.08 12.94
C TYR A 199 13.60 6.99 13.99
N LEU A 200 14.50 7.97 14.05
CA LEU A 200 15.60 8.00 15.01
C LEU A 200 15.07 8.21 16.42
N GLY A 201 15.29 7.22 17.32
CA GLY A 201 14.89 7.32 18.72
C GLY A 201 15.28 6.10 19.54
N LYS A 202 15.89 6.33 20.72
CA LYS A 202 16.30 5.24 21.63
C LYS A 202 15.10 4.41 22.11
N ASP A 203 14.00 5.07 22.47
CA ASP A 203 12.79 4.39 22.95
C ASP A 203 12.13 3.54 21.86
N LEU A 204 12.06 4.05 20.63
CA LEU A 204 11.56 3.28 19.50
C LEU A 204 12.44 2.07 19.22
N ALA A 205 13.77 2.25 19.18
CA ALA A 205 14.71 1.16 18.96
C ALA A 205 14.62 0.10 20.07
N ALA A 206 14.44 0.49 21.33
CA ALA A 206 14.27 -0.45 22.44
C ALA A 206 12.96 -1.26 22.29
N LYS A 207 11.84 -0.61 21.98
CA LYS A 207 10.55 -1.29 21.76
C LYS A 207 10.64 -2.28 20.61
N LEU A 208 11.19 -1.89 19.47
CA LEU A 208 11.35 -2.75 18.30
C LEU A 208 12.29 -3.93 18.59
N LYS A 209 13.36 -3.72 19.38
CA LYS A 209 14.25 -4.79 19.82
C LYS A 209 13.52 -5.84 20.66
N HIS A 210 12.62 -5.45 21.56
CA HIS A 210 11.78 -6.38 22.32
C HIS A 210 10.84 -7.21 21.42
N MET A 211 10.48 -6.66 20.26
CA MET A 211 9.67 -7.35 19.25
C MET A 211 10.51 -8.20 18.28
N GLY A 212 11.84 -8.27 18.44
CA GLY A 212 12.73 -9.04 17.60
C GLY A 212 13.27 -8.31 16.36
N TYR A 213 13.13 -6.97 16.29
CA TYR A 213 13.65 -6.17 15.19
C TYR A 213 14.89 -5.40 15.56
N VAL A 214 15.80 -5.22 14.60
CA VAL A 214 16.97 -4.35 14.74
C VAL A 214 16.71 -3.10 13.90
N LEU A 215 16.30 -2.02 14.56
CA LEU A 215 16.10 -0.73 13.88
C LEU A 215 17.45 -0.11 13.53
N TRP A 216 17.65 0.21 12.26
CA TRP A 216 18.76 1.03 11.79
C TRP A 216 18.21 2.27 11.09
N THR A 217 18.71 3.44 11.48
CA THR A 217 18.38 4.74 10.88
C THR A 217 19.67 5.53 10.68
N PRO A 218 19.81 6.32 9.61
CA PRO A 218 20.99 7.17 9.46
C PRO A 218 21.02 8.24 10.55
N TYR A 219 22.21 8.53 11.05
CA TYR A 219 22.44 9.67 11.92
C TYR A 219 22.44 10.97 11.12
N ARG A 220 21.89 12.02 11.71
CA ARG A 220 21.98 13.37 11.14
C ARG A 220 23.42 13.81 11.05
N LYS A 221 23.77 14.62 10.05
CA LYS A 221 25.16 15.06 9.78
C LYS A 221 25.86 15.71 10.99
N ASN A 222 25.08 16.37 11.87
CA ASN A 222 25.57 17.04 13.08
C ASN A 222 25.70 16.11 14.30
N MET A 223 25.33 14.84 14.20
CA MET A 223 25.44 13.87 15.29
C MET A 223 26.85 13.29 15.36
N GLN A 224 27.33 13.10 16.59
CA GLN A 224 28.62 12.48 16.87
C GLN A 224 28.64 11.04 16.31
N GLY A 225 29.70 10.69 15.59
CA GLY A 225 29.87 9.35 15.01
C GLY A 225 29.09 9.10 13.72
N ALA A 226 28.38 10.10 13.16
CA ALA A 226 27.58 9.94 11.93
C ALA A 226 28.35 9.31 10.77
N LYS A 227 29.62 9.72 10.53
CA LYS A 227 30.45 9.16 9.45
C LYS A 227 30.73 7.66 9.61
N LYS A 228 30.86 7.17 10.85
CA LYS A 228 31.11 5.76 11.15
C LYS A 228 29.83 4.94 11.13
N HIS A 229 28.72 5.54 11.60
CA HIS A 229 27.42 4.87 11.70
C HIS A 229 26.72 4.76 10.34
N ASN A 230 26.78 5.80 9.51
CA ASN A 230 26.06 5.86 8.24
C ASN A 230 26.73 4.95 7.19
N ASN A 231 26.21 3.72 7.12
CA ASN A 231 26.66 2.72 6.16
C ASN A 231 26.05 3.01 4.78
N HIS A 232 26.91 3.17 3.77
CA HIS A 232 26.47 3.47 2.41
C HIS A 232 25.57 2.38 1.80
N GLN A 233 25.83 1.11 2.10
CA GLN A 233 25.04 -0.01 1.59
C GLN A 233 23.63 -0.01 2.20
N LEU A 234 23.50 0.14 3.53
CA LEU A 234 22.21 0.24 4.19
C LEU A 234 21.41 1.47 3.73
N MET A 235 22.09 2.60 3.50
CA MET A 235 21.45 3.78 2.92
C MET A 235 20.96 3.53 1.49
N ALA A 236 21.69 2.77 0.69
CA ALA A 236 21.26 2.42 -0.66
C ALA A 236 20.03 1.51 -0.64
N VAL A 237 20.02 0.48 0.23
CA VAL A 237 18.85 -0.38 0.42
C VAL A 237 17.64 0.42 0.90
N ARG A 238 17.81 1.30 1.92
CA ARG A 238 16.69 2.13 2.38
C ARG A 238 16.06 2.99 1.26
N ARG A 239 16.88 3.50 0.34
CA ARG A 239 16.36 4.34 -0.75
C ARG A 239 15.53 3.57 -1.78
N THR A 240 15.57 2.24 -1.81
CA THR A 240 14.72 1.47 -2.74
C THR A 240 13.24 1.70 -2.53
N ILE A 241 12.82 1.99 -1.28
CA ILE A 241 11.41 2.29 -0.96
C ILE A 241 10.87 3.51 -1.72
N GLU A 242 11.74 4.45 -2.10
CA GLU A 242 11.33 5.61 -2.90
C GLU A 242 10.84 5.17 -4.29
N SER A 243 11.47 4.13 -4.86
CA SER A 243 11.03 3.51 -6.11
C SER A 243 9.72 2.72 -5.93
N ASP A 244 9.57 2.04 -4.80
CA ASP A 244 8.35 1.30 -4.48
C ASP A 244 7.16 2.25 -4.30
N PHE A 245 7.37 3.39 -3.65
CA PHE A 245 6.34 4.43 -3.52
C PHE A 245 6.00 5.11 -4.86
N ALA A 246 6.98 5.29 -5.74
CA ALA A 246 6.72 5.76 -7.09
C ALA A 246 5.83 4.78 -7.87
N LEU A 247 6.08 3.46 -7.73
CA LEU A 247 5.23 2.42 -8.30
C LEU A 247 3.83 2.39 -7.67
N LEU A 248 3.72 2.48 -6.35
CA LEU A 248 2.42 2.60 -5.66
C LEU A 248 1.63 3.83 -6.12
N SER A 249 2.32 4.93 -6.39
CA SER A 249 1.70 6.13 -6.95
C SER A 249 1.13 5.89 -8.35
N TYR A 250 1.79 5.06 -9.17
CA TYR A 250 1.26 4.61 -10.46
C TYR A 250 -0.07 3.86 -10.32
N TYR A 251 -0.20 3.02 -9.29
CA TYR A 251 -1.46 2.34 -8.94
C TYR A 251 -2.49 3.24 -8.24
N ASN A 252 -2.28 4.54 -8.23
CA ASN A 252 -3.13 5.57 -7.63
C ASN A 252 -3.22 5.54 -6.08
N ALA A 253 -2.25 4.97 -5.39
CA ALA A 253 -2.23 4.97 -3.93
C ALA A 253 -2.18 6.39 -3.34
N GLU A 254 -1.35 7.29 -3.91
CA GLU A 254 -1.27 8.70 -3.51
C GLU A 254 -2.47 9.54 -4.03
N ASN A 255 -3.01 9.20 -5.22
CA ASN A 255 -4.06 9.95 -5.89
C ASN A 255 -5.46 9.38 -5.62
N ASN A 256 -5.74 9.06 -4.37
CA ASN A 256 -7.00 8.46 -3.96
C ASN A 256 -8.14 9.49 -3.98
N ARG A 257 -9.00 9.44 -5.00
CA ARG A 257 -10.12 10.38 -5.21
C ARG A 257 -11.41 10.01 -4.48
N ALA A 258 -11.36 9.15 -3.48
CA ALA A 258 -12.53 8.76 -2.72
C ALA A 258 -13.05 9.93 -1.87
N ARG A 259 -14.35 9.90 -1.58
CA ARG A 259 -15.06 10.89 -0.75
C ARG A 259 -15.70 10.27 0.50
N SER A 260 -15.41 9.01 0.77
CA SER A 260 -15.84 8.28 1.98
C SER A 260 -14.70 7.39 2.45
N LEU A 261 -14.62 7.15 3.75
CA LEU A 261 -13.57 6.31 4.34
C LEU A 261 -13.54 4.91 3.72
N ALA A 262 -14.70 4.26 3.62
CA ALA A 262 -14.78 2.92 3.00
C ALA A 262 -14.32 2.91 1.53
N GLY A 263 -14.60 3.98 0.76
CA GLY A 263 -14.10 4.11 -0.61
C GLY A 263 -12.61 4.45 -0.67
N PHE A 264 -12.09 5.15 0.34
CA PHE A 264 -10.67 5.44 0.47
C PHE A 264 -9.88 4.15 0.76
N GLN A 265 -10.32 3.39 1.76
CA GLN A 265 -9.72 2.11 2.14
C GLN A 265 -9.78 1.09 1.00
N GLU A 266 -10.93 0.97 0.33
CA GLU A 266 -11.09 0.06 -0.81
C GLU A 266 -10.07 0.35 -1.92
N ARG A 267 -9.91 1.61 -2.31
CA ARG A 267 -8.98 1.98 -3.38
C ARG A 267 -7.52 1.80 -2.99
N LEU A 268 -7.17 2.12 -1.75
CA LEU A 268 -5.81 1.92 -1.25
C LEU A 268 -5.48 0.42 -1.19
N GLU A 269 -6.39 -0.39 -0.68
CA GLU A 269 -6.21 -1.84 -0.58
C GLU A 269 -6.10 -2.49 -1.97
N VAL A 270 -6.89 -2.04 -2.95
CA VAL A 270 -6.78 -2.47 -4.35
C VAL A 270 -5.43 -2.07 -4.96
N ALA A 271 -4.95 -0.87 -4.68
CA ALA A 271 -3.65 -0.40 -5.18
C ALA A 271 -2.50 -1.27 -4.63
N VAL A 272 -2.52 -1.56 -3.33
CA VAL A 272 -1.54 -2.44 -2.68
C VAL A 272 -1.63 -3.87 -3.19
N LEU A 273 -2.85 -4.41 -3.34
CA LEU A 273 -3.04 -5.75 -3.90
C LEU A 273 -2.52 -5.84 -5.34
N ALA A 274 -2.82 -4.86 -6.20
CA ALA A 274 -2.34 -4.82 -7.58
C ALA A 274 -0.80 -4.74 -7.64
N TYR A 275 -0.19 -3.91 -6.80
CA TYR A 275 1.25 -3.80 -6.64
C TYR A 275 1.89 -5.14 -6.24
N ASN A 276 1.37 -5.79 -5.19
CA ASN A 276 1.88 -7.07 -4.72
C ASN A 276 1.65 -8.20 -5.72
N MET A 277 0.57 -8.15 -6.50
CA MET A 277 0.33 -9.14 -7.57
C MET A 277 1.41 -9.09 -8.65
N ALA A 278 1.85 -7.91 -9.04
CA ALA A 278 2.94 -7.77 -10.00
C ALA A 278 4.20 -8.48 -9.49
N TYR A 279 4.52 -8.30 -8.20
CA TYR A 279 5.63 -8.99 -7.53
C TYR A 279 5.45 -10.53 -7.51
N CYS A 280 4.27 -11.01 -7.11
CA CYS A 280 4.01 -12.45 -7.01
C CYS A 280 4.03 -13.14 -8.37
N LEU A 281 3.44 -12.54 -9.40
CA LEU A 281 3.33 -13.14 -10.73
C LEU A 281 4.68 -13.27 -11.45
N GLU A 282 5.65 -12.42 -11.15
CA GLU A 282 7.02 -12.59 -11.66
C GLU A 282 7.74 -13.81 -11.07
N ARG A 283 7.36 -14.26 -9.88
CA ARG A 283 7.92 -15.47 -9.26
C ARG A 283 7.33 -16.78 -9.80
N PHE A 284 6.13 -16.70 -10.40
CA PHE A 284 5.42 -17.87 -10.95
C PHE A 284 5.59 -18.03 -12.47
N ASN A 285 6.36 -17.15 -13.13
CA ASN A 285 6.79 -17.29 -14.52
C ASN A 285 8.27 -17.69 -14.58
#